data_1483cad0af96b65a945453e732be9b71
#
_entry.id   1483cad0af96b65a945453e732be9b71
#
_cell.length_a   1.000
_cell.length_b   1.000
_cell.length_c   1.000
_cell.angle_alpha   90.00
_cell.angle_beta   90.00
_cell.angle_gamma   90.00
#
_symmetry.space_group_name_H-M   'P 1'
#
loop_
_entity.id
_entity.type
_entity.pdbx_description
1 polymer ?
#
loop_
_entity_poly.entity_id
_entity_poly.type
_entity_poly.pdbx_seq_one_letter_code
_entity_poly.pdbx_strand_id
1 'polypeptide(L)'
;MKQAMPRWTSNDAATAAAYGELARLHGPFVLVAHSQGCNFAWTMALAHPQQVRAIVAIEPSGFPQVGDAALAPLRSIPQLMVWGDHLDGHPLWSQLRPRLRAFAQRLRQCGARVDDWDLPGLGVYGNSHMLMMDDNSEDLALRIDRWLADQGLMVQPAQS
;
A
#
# COMPACT_ATOMS: atom_id res chain seq x y z
N MET A 1 -5.35 -11.01 -26.14
CA MET A 1 -5.62 -9.56 -26.27
C MET A 1 -5.57 -8.98 -24.86
N LYS A 2 -4.56 -8.16 -24.54
CA LYS A 2 -4.48 -7.53 -23.22
C LYS A 2 -5.47 -6.37 -23.18
N GLN A 3 -6.55 -6.51 -22.44
CA GLN A 3 -7.47 -5.39 -22.17
C GLN A 3 -6.84 -4.49 -21.09
N ALA A 4 -6.02 -3.54 -21.50
CA ALA A 4 -5.63 -2.45 -20.63
C ALA A 4 -6.75 -1.39 -20.70
N MET A 5 -7.54 -1.29 -19.64
CA MET A 5 -8.49 -0.18 -19.50
C MET A 5 -7.71 1.12 -19.27
N PRO A 6 -7.93 2.17 -20.05
CA PRO A 6 -7.29 3.45 -19.78
C PRO A 6 -7.72 3.97 -18.41
N ARG A 7 -6.77 4.53 -17.65
CA ARG A 7 -7.12 5.22 -16.41
C ARG A 7 -7.94 6.48 -16.72
N TRP A 8 -9.16 6.51 -16.25
CA TRP A 8 -10.02 7.68 -16.32
C TRP A 8 -9.94 8.41 -14.98
N THR A 9 -9.14 9.47 -14.92
CA THR A 9 -8.97 10.26 -13.69
C THR A 9 -10.27 10.90 -13.20
N SER A 10 -11.25 11.08 -14.09
CA SER A 10 -12.61 11.51 -13.73
C SER A 10 -13.33 10.53 -12.78
N ASN A 11 -12.90 9.27 -12.73
CA ASN A 11 -13.48 8.26 -11.83
C ASN A 11 -12.83 8.25 -10.45
N ASP A 12 -11.70 8.94 -10.25
CA ASP A 12 -10.97 8.91 -8.98
C ASP A 12 -11.84 9.39 -7.81
N ALA A 13 -12.65 10.43 -8.01
CA ALA A 13 -13.55 10.93 -6.98
C ALA A 13 -14.66 9.92 -6.61
N ALA A 14 -15.27 9.27 -7.61
CA ALA A 14 -16.27 8.23 -7.38
C ALA A 14 -15.67 7.00 -6.69
N THR A 15 -14.46 6.62 -7.10
CA THR A 15 -13.72 5.52 -6.47
C THR A 15 -13.41 5.84 -5.01
N ALA A 16 -12.89 7.03 -4.71
CA ALA A 16 -12.61 7.46 -3.34
C ALA A 16 -13.89 7.49 -2.47
N ALA A 17 -15.01 7.96 -3.02
CA ALA A 17 -16.30 7.96 -2.34
C ALA A 17 -16.78 6.52 -2.02
N ALA A 18 -16.65 5.59 -2.97
CA ALA A 18 -17.00 4.19 -2.78
C ALA A 18 -16.13 3.51 -1.68
N TYR A 19 -14.82 3.79 -1.65
CA TYR A 19 -13.95 3.32 -0.57
C TYR A 19 -14.32 3.92 0.79
N GLY A 20 -14.73 5.20 0.83
CA GLY A 20 -15.22 5.84 2.05
C GLY A 20 -16.49 5.18 2.58
N GLU A 21 -17.42 4.86 1.69
CA GLU A 21 -18.66 4.16 2.06
C GLU A 21 -18.38 2.72 2.54
N LEU A 22 -17.48 2.01 1.88
CA LEU A 22 -17.01 0.69 2.33
C LEU A 22 -16.41 0.76 3.75
N ALA A 23 -15.59 1.78 4.02
CA ALA A 23 -15.01 2.00 5.33
C ALA A 23 -16.09 2.20 6.40
N ARG A 24 -17.09 3.02 6.10
CA ARG A 24 -18.18 3.31 7.01
C ARG A 24 -19.03 2.08 7.34
N LEU A 25 -19.25 1.19 6.36
CA LEU A 25 -20.15 0.03 6.51
C LEU A 25 -19.47 -1.17 7.17
N HIS A 26 -18.19 -1.39 6.92
CA HIS A 26 -17.53 -2.68 7.20
C HIS A 26 -16.20 -2.57 7.96
N GLY A 27 -15.67 -1.38 8.23
CA GLY A 27 -14.40 -1.24 8.94
C GLY A 27 -14.42 -1.78 10.39
N PRO A 28 -13.27 -1.94 11.04
CA PRO A 28 -11.92 -1.56 10.57
C PRO A 28 -11.23 -2.62 9.70
N PHE A 29 -10.36 -2.16 8.77
CA PHE A 29 -9.65 -3.00 7.80
C PHE A 29 -8.14 -2.99 7.97
N VAL A 30 -7.49 -4.07 7.52
CA VAL A 30 -6.15 -4.03 6.94
C VAL A 30 -6.31 -3.81 5.44
N LEU A 31 -5.66 -2.77 4.90
CA LEU A 31 -5.70 -2.46 3.47
C LEU A 31 -4.46 -3.05 2.79
N VAL A 32 -4.66 -4.04 1.93
CA VAL A 32 -3.61 -4.54 1.03
C VAL A 32 -3.93 -4.00 -0.36
N ALA A 33 -3.08 -3.12 -0.85
CA ALA A 33 -3.31 -2.42 -2.11
C ALA A 33 -2.10 -2.54 -3.03
N HIS A 34 -2.35 -2.57 -4.33
CA HIS A 34 -1.34 -2.68 -5.36
C HIS A 34 -1.39 -1.48 -6.30
N SER A 35 -0.21 -1.01 -6.71
CA SER A 35 -0.03 0.00 -7.76
C SER A 35 -0.86 1.26 -7.50
N GLN A 36 -1.76 1.63 -8.40
CA GLN A 36 -2.66 2.79 -8.26
C GLN A 36 -3.61 2.65 -7.05
N GLY A 37 -4.01 1.44 -6.71
CA GLY A 37 -4.87 1.17 -5.55
C GLY A 37 -4.29 1.71 -4.25
N CYS A 38 -2.96 1.82 -4.13
CA CYS A 38 -2.31 2.38 -2.95
C CYS A 38 -2.67 3.84 -2.70
N ASN A 39 -2.83 4.65 -3.76
CA ASN A 39 -3.29 6.04 -3.61
C ASN A 39 -4.68 6.10 -2.98
N PHE A 40 -5.60 5.21 -3.36
CA PHE A 40 -6.94 5.14 -2.77
C PHE A 40 -6.90 4.62 -1.34
N ALA A 41 -6.03 3.64 -1.03
CA ALA A 41 -5.85 3.15 0.33
C ALA A 41 -5.41 4.27 1.28
N TRP A 42 -4.42 5.07 0.92
CA TRP A 42 -4.01 6.23 1.71
C TRP A 42 -5.08 7.32 1.78
N THR A 43 -5.78 7.60 0.67
CA THR A 43 -6.88 8.57 0.65
C THR A 43 -8.01 8.15 1.60
N MET A 44 -8.38 6.87 1.60
CA MET A 44 -9.35 6.29 2.53
C MET A 44 -8.87 6.40 3.98
N ALA A 45 -7.60 6.07 4.24
CA ALA A 45 -7.03 6.13 5.58
C ALA A 45 -6.95 7.57 6.13
N LEU A 46 -6.69 8.56 5.27
CA LEU A 46 -6.75 9.99 5.66
C LEU A 46 -8.16 10.44 6.03
N ALA A 47 -9.16 9.99 5.28
CA ALA A 47 -10.56 10.36 5.50
C ALA A 47 -11.19 9.58 6.68
N HIS A 48 -10.80 8.32 6.87
CA HIS A 48 -11.38 7.39 7.84
C HIS A 48 -10.32 6.65 8.65
N PRO A 49 -9.42 7.35 9.38
CA PRO A 49 -8.27 6.73 10.05
C PRO A 49 -8.66 5.68 11.10
N GLN A 50 -9.83 5.82 11.73
CA GLN A 50 -10.33 4.85 12.71
C GLN A 50 -10.79 3.53 12.09
N GLN A 51 -10.98 3.50 10.77
CA GLN A 51 -11.41 2.32 10.03
C GLN A 51 -10.24 1.57 9.37
N VAL A 52 -9.00 2.04 9.58
CA VAL A 52 -7.81 1.42 8.98
C VAL A 52 -6.84 1.00 10.07
N ARG A 53 -6.51 -0.29 10.10
CA ARG A 53 -5.63 -0.90 11.11
C ARG A 53 -4.18 -0.99 10.63
N ALA A 54 -3.98 -1.19 9.34
CA ALA A 54 -2.67 -1.17 8.66
C ALA A 54 -2.83 -0.95 7.17
N ILE A 55 -1.75 -0.53 6.51
CA ILE A 55 -1.67 -0.41 5.05
C ILE A 55 -0.46 -1.22 4.56
N VAL A 56 -0.71 -2.15 3.63
CA VAL A 56 0.33 -2.83 2.85
C VAL A 56 0.23 -2.32 1.42
N ALA A 57 1.23 -1.54 1.01
CA ALA A 57 1.30 -0.91 -0.30
C ALA A 57 2.31 -1.67 -1.18
N ILE A 58 1.81 -2.47 -2.12
CA ILE A 58 2.60 -3.28 -3.03
C ILE A 58 2.86 -2.47 -4.30
N GLU A 59 4.13 -2.20 -4.58
CA GLU A 59 4.59 -1.39 -5.73
C GLU A 59 3.71 -0.15 -6.00
N PRO A 60 3.55 0.72 -5.01
CA PRO A 60 2.67 1.88 -5.15
C PRO A 60 3.10 2.76 -6.32
N SER A 61 2.15 3.21 -7.14
CA SER A 61 2.40 4.10 -8.27
C SER A 61 1.91 5.53 -8.05
N GLY A 62 1.38 5.83 -6.87
CA GLY A 62 0.89 7.16 -6.50
C GLY A 62 0.59 7.27 -5.01
N PHE A 63 0.47 8.49 -4.54
CA PHE A 63 0.12 8.84 -3.16
C PHE A 63 -0.66 10.16 -3.12
N PRO A 64 -1.43 10.45 -2.06
CA PRO A 64 -2.19 11.69 -1.93
C PRO A 64 -1.27 12.91 -1.95
N GLN A 65 -1.60 13.90 -2.77
CA GLN A 65 -0.87 15.17 -2.89
C GLN A 65 -1.38 16.15 -1.82
N VAL A 66 -0.98 15.92 -0.57
CA VAL A 66 -1.40 16.73 0.59
C VAL A 66 -0.18 17.25 1.35
N GLY A 67 -0.36 18.34 2.10
CA GLY A 67 0.69 18.88 2.98
C GLY A 67 0.95 17.99 4.20
N ASP A 68 2.08 18.19 4.87
CA ASP A 68 2.53 17.33 5.99
C ASP A 68 1.54 17.34 7.15
N ALA A 69 0.95 18.48 7.48
CA ALA A 69 -0.07 18.57 8.54
C ALA A 69 -1.29 17.66 8.27
N ALA A 70 -1.65 17.46 7.02
CA ALA A 70 -2.76 16.57 6.63
C ALA A 70 -2.42 15.08 6.77
N LEU A 71 -1.14 14.71 6.93
CA LEU A 71 -0.72 13.32 7.14
C LEU A 71 -0.87 12.86 8.60
N ALA A 72 -1.13 13.76 9.54
CA ALA A 72 -1.24 13.46 10.96
C ALA A 72 -2.23 12.29 11.30
N PRO A 73 -3.35 12.10 10.58
CA PRO A 73 -4.22 10.95 10.82
C PRO A 73 -3.55 9.58 10.61
N LEU A 74 -2.50 9.51 9.77
CA LEU A 74 -1.81 8.26 9.44
C LEU A 74 -0.76 7.84 10.48
N ARG A 75 -0.44 8.69 11.47
CA ARG A 75 0.63 8.46 12.45
C ARG A 75 0.47 7.18 13.28
N SER A 76 -0.75 6.76 13.54
CA SER A 76 -1.07 5.56 14.34
C SER A 76 -1.32 4.31 13.50
N ILE A 77 -1.23 4.41 12.17
CA ILE A 77 -1.49 3.33 11.23
C ILE A 77 -0.13 2.79 10.76
N PRO A 78 0.25 1.55 11.12
CA PRO A 78 1.46 0.92 10.61
C PRO A 78 1.34 0.68 9.10
N GLN A 79 2.44 0.91 8.39
CA GLN A 79 2.46 0.85 6.93
C GLN A 79 3.66 0.04 6.46
N LEU A 80 3.45 -0.77 5.44
CA LEU A 80 4.48 -1.52 4.75
C LEU A 80 4.46 -1.16 3.27
N MET A 81 5.61 -0.78 2.72
CA MET A 81 5.82 -0.65 1.27
C MET A 81 6.66 -1.83 0.78
N VAL A 82 6.21 -2.49 -0.27
CA VAL A 82 6.89 -3.66 -0.86
C VAL A 82 7.28 -3.36 -2.30
N TRP A 83 8.53 -3.61 -2.66
CA TRP A 83 9.11 -3.34 -3.97
C TRP A 83 9.75 -4.58 -4.56
N GLY A 84 9.36 -4.93 -5.79
CA GLY A 84 9.91 -6.04 -6.55
C GLY A 84 11.19 -5.68 -7.31
N ASP A 85 11.49 -6.51 -8.31
CA ASP A 85 12.70 -6.42 -9.13
C ASP A 85 12.52 -5.44 -10.30
N HIS A 86 13.63 -5.12 -10.97
CA HIS A 86 13.65 -4.42 -12.27
C HIS A 86 13.09 -2.99 -12.27
N LEU A 87 12.91 -2.36 -11.10
CA LEU A 87 12.34 -1.02 -11.00
C LEU A 87 13.33 0.07 -11.43
N ASP A 88 14.61 -0.07 -11.10
CA ASP A 88 15.61 0.98 -11.29
C ASP A 88 15.95 1.23 -12.78
N GLY A 89 15.81 0.20 -13.63
CA GLY A 89 16.00 0.31 -15.08
C GLY A 89 14.76 0.74 -15.85
N HIS A 90 13.60 0.87 -15.21
CA HIS A 90 12.36 1.18 -15.90
C HIS A 90 12.08 2.69 -15.91
N PRO A 91 11.81 3.33 -17.08
CA PRO A 91 11.67 4.80 -17.19
C PRO A 91 10.62 5.40 -16.24
N LEU A 92 9.53 4.68 -15.98
CA LEU A 92 8.47 5.13 -15.07
C LEU A 92 8.90 4.99 -13.60
N TRP A 93 9.42 3.82 -13.22
CA TRP A 93 9.75 3.52 -11.83
C TRP A 93 10.95 4.29 -11.32
N SER A 94 11.93 4.58 -12.18
CA SER A 94 13.07 5.45 -11.85
C SER A 94 12.64 6.85 -11.39
N GLN A 95 11.46 7.31 -11.81
CA GLN A 95 10.87 8.59 -11.40
C GLN A 95 9.90 8.46 -10.21
N LEU A 96 9.10 7.40 -10.18
CA LEU A 96 8.07 7.21 -9.15
C LEU A 96 8.66 6.77 -7.80
N ARG A 97 9.60 5.82 -7.82
CA ARG A 97 10.17 5.25 -6.58
C ARG A 97 10.83 6.29 -5.67
N PRO A 98 11.66 7.24 -6.17
CA PRO A 98 12.19 8.31 -5.32
C PRO A 98 11.10 9.19 -4.68
N ARG A 99 10.03 9.50 -5.41
CA ARG A 99 8.90 10.29 -4.91
C ARG A 99 8.14 9.56 -3.81
N LEU A 100 7.95 8.26 -3.95
CA LEU A 100 7.30 7.43 -2.95
C LEU A 100 8.18 7.21 -1.72
N ARG A 101 9.49 7.08 -1.88
CA ARG A 101 10.44 7.09 -0.77
C ARG A 101 10.42 8.42 0.00
N ALA A 102 10.33 9.55 -0.70
CA ALA A 102 10.15 10.85 -0.06
C ALA A 102 8.81 10.93 0.69
N PHE A 103 7.73 10.38 0.14
CA PHE A 103 6.44 10.28 0.83
C PHE A 103 6.55 9.42 2.09
N ALA A 104 7.23 8.26 2.04
CA ALA A 104 7.50 7.44 3.21
C ALA A 104 8.27 8.19 4.30
N GLN A 105 9.23 9.03 3.92
CA GLN A 105 9.96 9.88 4.87
C GLN A 105 9.03 10.91 5.54
N ARG A 106 8.14 11.55 4.77
CA ARG A 106 7.14 12.48 5.30
C ARG A 106 6.22 11.80 6.32
N LEU A 107 5.76 10.57 6.01
CA LEU A 107 4.97 9.76 6.94
C LEU A 107 5.73 9.48 8.24
N ARG A 108 7.00 9.08 8.16
CA ARG A 108 7.85 8.87 9.36
C ARG A 108 8.05 10.16 10.16
N GLN A 109 8.24 11.30 9.50
CA GLN A 109 8.35 12.60 10.14
C GLN A 109 7.07 13.01 10.87
N CYS A 110 5.90 12.58 10.37
CA CYS A 110 4.63 12.76 11.07
C CYS A 110 4.40 11.75 12.22
N GLY A 111 5.37 10.86 12.48
CA GLY A 111 5.31 9.87 13.55
C GLY A 111 4.71 8.52 13.13
N ALA A 112 4.44 8.28 11.84
CA ALA A 112 3.96 6.98 11.37
C ALA A 112 5.09 5.94 11.34
N ARG A 113 4.77 4.71 11.72
CA ARG A 113 5.64 3.56 11.46
C ARG A 113 5.50 3.14 10.00
N VAL A 114 6.59 3.23 9.25
CA VAL A 114 6.63 2.83 7.84
C VAL A 114 7.82 1.91 7.62
N ASP A 115 7.54 0.65 7.32
CA ASP A 115 8.53 -0.34 6.90
C ASP A 115 8.62 -0.35 5.37
N ASP A 116 9.82 -0.57 4.83
CA ASP A 116 10.10 -0.48 3.39
C ASP A 116 10.90 -1.70 2.97
N TRP A 117 10.26 -2.62 2.25
CA TRP A 117 10.88 -3.86 1.77
C TRP A 117 11.28 -3.72 0.31
N ASP A 118 12.57 -3.55 0.10
CA ASP A 118 13.23 -3.71 -1.19
C ASP A 118 13.58 -5.19 -1.34
N LEU A 119 12.73 -5.96 -2.01
CA LEU A 119 12.85 -7.42 -2.07
C LEU A 119 14.21 -7.89 -2.58
N PRO A 120 14.79 -7.30 -3.66
CA PRO A 120 16.14 -7.65 -4.09
C PRO A 120 17.20 -7.37 -3.01
N GLY A 121 17.06 -6.25 -2.28
CA GLY A 121 17.94 -5.92 -1.15
C GLY A 121 17.82 -6.88 0.04
N LEU A 122 16.71 -7.61 0.14
CA LEU A 122 16.46 -8.66 1.11
C LEU A 122 16.80 -10.06 0.59
N GLY A 123 17.40 -10.16 -0.60
CA GLY A 123 17.75 -11.44 -1.24
C GLY A 123 16.55 -12.20 -1.82
N VAL A 124 15.43 -11.53 -2.04
CA VAL A 124 14.22 -12.08 -2.66
C VAL A 124 14.10 -11.57 -4.09
N TYR A 125 14.09 -12.48 -5.05
CA TYR A 125 14.13 -12.18 -6.47
C TYR A 125 13.01 -12.88 -7.24
N GLY A 126 12.79 -12.48 -8.50
CA GLY A 126 11.78 -13.04 -9.39
C GLY A 126 10.44 -12.33 -9.30
N ASN A 127 10.44 -11.09 -8.78
CA ASN A 127 9.22 -10.34 -8.54
C ASN A 127 9.01 -9.27 -9.60
N SER A 128 7.97 -9.47 -10.41
CA SER A 128 7.47 -8.50 -11.38
C SER A 128 6.64 -7.41 -10.68
N HIS A 129 6.10 -6.45 -11.47
CA HIS A 129 5.11 -5.50 -10.94
C HIS A 129 3.85 -6.19 -10.39
N MET A 130 3.60 -7.42 -10.79
CA MET A 130 2.44 -8.20 -10.36
C MET A 130 2.86 -9.29 -9.35
N LEU A 131 3.47 -8.89 -8.23
CA LEU A 131 4.03 -9.78 -7.21
C LEU A 131 3.07 -10.89 -6.77
N MET A 132 1.76 -10.61 -6.80
CA MET A 132 0.72 -11.57 -6.44
C MET A 132 0.50 -12.67 -7.49
N MET A 133 1.14 -12.57 -8.66
CA MET A 133 1.07 -13.54 -9.76
C MET A 133 2.39 -14.26 -10.02
N ASP A 134 3.45 -13.90 -9.29
CA ASP A 134 4.77 -14.50 -9.44
C ASP A 134 4.87 -15.81 -8.64
N ASP A 135 5.84 -16.65 -9.00
CA ASP A 135 5.99 -18.02 -8.44
C ASP A 135 6.19 -18.04 -6.91
N ASN A 136 6.73 -16.97 -6.33
CA ASN A 136 6.97 -16.83 -4.90
C ASN A 136 5.87 -16.03 -4.16
N SER A 137 4.73 -15.82 -4.78
CA SER A 137 3.64 -15.01 -4.21
C SER A 137 3.14 -15.51 -2.86
N GLU A 138 3.11 -16.83 -2.64
CA GLU A 138 2.73 -17.42 -1.35
C GLU A 138 3.75 -17.09 -0.25
N ASP A 139 5.05 -17.18 -0.54
CA ASP A 139 6.11 -16.81 0.41
C ASP A 139 6.01 -15.32 0.79
N LEU A 140 5.71 -14.46 -0.17
CA LEU A 140 5.50 -13.03 0.08
C LEU A 140 4.26 -12.79 0.94
N ALA A 141 3.16 -13.49 0.66
CA ALA A 141 1.95 -13.41 1.46
C ALA A 141 2.22 -13.82 2.91
N LEU A 142 2.94 -14.93 3.14
CA LEU A 142 3.33 -15.37 4.49
C LEU A 142 4.26 -14.38 5.21
N ARG A 143 5.15 -13.69 4.49
CA ARG A 143 5.99 -12.62 5.08
C ARG A 143 5.14 -11.42 5.50
N ILE A 144 4.19 -11.02 4.66
CA ILE A 144 3.26 -9.92 4.96
C ILE A 144 2.38 -10.30 6.17
N ASP A 145 1.87 -11.53 6.22
CA ASP A 145 1.09 -12.02 7.35
C ASP A 145 1.87 -11.97 8.67
N ARG A 146 3.14 -12.40 8.67
CA ARG A 146 4.03 -12.26 9.84
C ARG A 146 4.24 -10.80 10.23
N TRP A 147 4.44 -9.92 9.26
CA TRP A 147 4.55 -8.49 9.53
C TRP A 147 3.28 -7.93 10.17
N LEU A 148 2.10 -8.34 9.71
CA LEU A 148 0.82 -7.96 10.32
C LEU A 148 0.67 -8.52 11.74
N ALA A 149 1.13 -9.76 11.97
CA ALA A 149 1.17 -10.37 13.30
C ALA A 149 2.04 -9.56 14.27
N ASP A 150 3.20 -9.08 13.81
CA ASP A 150 4.12 -8.23 14.58
C ASP A 150 3.51 -6.85 14.92
N GLN A 151 2.47 -6.42 14.17
CA GLN A 151 1.67 -5.24 14.48
C GLN A 151 0.50 -5.56 15.44
N GLY A 152 0.35 -6.80 15.90
CA GLY A 152 -0.80 -7.23 16.70
C GLY A 152 -2.10 -7.40 15.90
N LEU A 153 -2.01 -7.61 14.59
CA LEU A 153 -3.13 -7.67 13.66
C LEU A 153 -3.36 -9.10 13.10
N MET A 154 -3.15 -10.11 13.93
CA MET A 154 -3.45 -11.50 13.56
C MET A 154 -4.93 -11.65 13.22
N VAL A 155 -5.22 -12.21 12.05
CA VAL A 155 -6.52 -12.80 11.79
C VAL A 155 -6.60 -14.10 12.60
N GLN A 156 -7.39 -14.15 13.66
CA GLN A 156 -7.71 -15.44 14.27
C GLN A 156 -8.45 -16.26 13.21
N PRO A 157 -8.03 -17.51 12.92
CA PRO A 157 -8.82 -18.37 12.05
C PRO A 157 -10.21 -18.47 12.66
N ALA A 158 -11.25 -18.30 11.81
CA ALA A 158 -12.62 -18.47 12.24
C ALA A 158 -12.72 -19.84 12.94
N GLN A 159 -13.14 -19.83 14.19
CA GLN A 159 -13.44 -21.07 14.89
C GLN A 159 -14.61 -21.71 14.16
N SER A 160 -14.33 -22.81 13.45
CA SER A 160 -15.31 -23.66 12.77
C SER A 160 -16.14 -24.42 13.79
#